data_a4ec77305119b9fa2309f780fd705a5e
#
_entry.id   a4ec77305119b9fa2309f780fd705a5e
#
_cell.length_a   1.000
_cell.length_b   1.000
_cell.length_c   1.000
_cell.angle_alpha   90.00
_cell.angle_beta   90.00
_cell.angle_gamma   90.00
#
_symmetry.space_group_name_H-M   'P 1'
#
loop_
_entity.id
_entity.type
_entity.pdbx_description
1 polymer ?
#
loop_
_entity_poly.entity_id
_entity_poly.type
_entity_poly.pdbx_seq_one_letter_code
_entity_poly.pdbx_strand_id
1 'polypeptide(L)'
;MKYHLQLGLVIALATLATSSFAQSVFTGFYGQVGIGYENSTPSYSGGTLNNSAYSYSLSGGTTNSFAGTATIGYYFPVTGNFLLGIGAEYSPLSGVKSNATVTLPALKYSETQTVKKGDSYNLFISPAYAIDKDKLAYAKVGYSNANYEIGGDNDTYNGYSLGLGYRQIIQGSWYGFAEVNYTSYGNQNVATNASGTASFKVTNALVGVGYKF
;
A
#
# COMPACT_ATOMS: atom_id res chain seq x y z
N MET A 1 19.43 21.82 22.18
CA MET A 1 18.53 22.85 21.65
C MET A 1 18.03 22.48 20.25
N LYS A 2 17.49 21.25 20.04
CA LYS A 2 17.01 20.73 18.71
C LYS A 2 15.56 20.18 18.71
N TYR A 3 14.88 20.21 19.84
CA TYR A 3 13.54 19.57 19.96
C TYR A 3 12.34 20.53 19.89
N HIS A 4 12.59 21.85 19.85
CA HIS A 4 11.50 22.85 19.84
C HIS A 4 10.97 23.19 18.44
N LEU A 5 11.65 22.76 17.36
CA LEU A 5 11.24 23.07 15.99
C LEU A 5 10.19 22.11 15.44
N GLN A 6 10.13 20.89 15.97
CA GLN A 6 9.18 19.87 15.50
C GLN A 6 7.78 20.01 16.09
N LEU A 7 7.65 20.63 17.27
CA LEU A 7 6.35 20.84 17.89
C LEU A 7 5.58 22.02 17.26
N GLY A 8 6.29 22.99 16.67
CA GLY A 8 5.69 24.14 16.02
C GLY A 8 4.98 23.82 14.69
N LEU A 9 5.43 22.78 13.98
CA LEU A 9 4.83 22.40 12.69
C LEU A 9 3.48 21.68 12.85
N VAL A 10 3.29 20.93 13.92
CA VAL A 10 2.03 20.22 14.20
C VAL A 10 0.92 21.18 14.65
N ILE A 11 1.27 22.26 15.35
CA ILE A 11 0.30 23.26 15.83
C ILE A 11 -0.14 24.22 14.71
N ALA A 12 0.74 24.51 13.72
CA ALA A 12 0.41 25.38 12.59
C ALA A 12 -0.61 24.79 11.61
N LEU A 13 -0.73 23.46 11.54
CA LEU A 13 -1.74 22.78 10.72
C LEU A 13 -3.15 22.78 11.33
N ALA A 14 -3.26 23.03 12.62
CA ALA A 14 -4.55 23.01 13.34
C ALA A 14 -5.34 24.33 13.24
N THR A 15 -4.73 25.42 12.79
CA THR A 15 -5.35 26.76 12.80
C THR A 15 -5.94 27.22 11.45
N LEU A 16 -5.88 26.41 10.39
CA LEU A 16 -6.42 26.76 9.08
C LEU A 16 -7.91 26.43 8.86
N ALA A 17 -8.65 26.04 9.90
CA ALA A 17 -10.01 25.50 9.81
C ALA A 17 -11.10 26.49 10.24
N THR A 18 -11.05 27.76 9.89
CA THR A 18 -12.17 28.69 10.11
C THR A 18 -12.55 29.48 8.87
N SER A 19 -12.87 28.80 7.79
CA SER A 19 -13.67 29.39 6.73
C SER A 19 -15.02 28.67 6.68
N SER A 20 -16.09 29.44 6.86
CA SER A 20 -17.49 29.01 6.87
C SER A 20 -17.94 28.59 5.45
N PHE A 21 -17.37 27.50 4.94
CA PHE A 21 -17.91 26.81 3.78
C PHE A 21 -18.91 25.76 4.29
N ALA A 22 -19.96 25.48 3.50
CA ALA A 22 -20.83 24.35 3.79
C ALA A 22 -19.95 23.08 3.89
N GLN A 23 -19.66 22.69 5.14
CA GLN A 23 -18.67 21.66 5.42
C GLN A 23 -19.20 20.33 4.89
N SER A 24 -18.45 19.72 3.98
CA SER A 24 -18.79 18.39 3.48
C SER A 24 -18.94 17.42 4.64
N VAL A 25 -19.94 16.58 4.60
CA VAL A 25 -20.18 15.53 5.60
C VAL A 25 -18.95 14.60 5.78
N PHE A 26 -18.06 14.54 4.80
CA PHE A 26 -16.83 13.74 4.84
C PHE A 26 -15.63 14.43 5.49
N THR A 27 -15.74 15.68 5.91
CA THR A 27 -14.68 16.39 6.63
C THR A 27 -14.50 15.82 8.04
N GLY A 28 -13.26 15.69 8.51
CA GLY A 28 -12.94 15.22 9.85
C GLY A 28 -12.27 13.85 9.87
N PHE A 29 -12.14 13.29 11.05
CA PHE A 29 -11.56 11.96 11.26
C PHE A 29 -12.47 10.86 10.73
N TYR A 30 -11.84 9.82 10.21
CA TYR A 30 -12.52 8.59 9.82
C TYR A 30 -11.69 7.36 10.12
N GLY A 31 -12.38 6.24 10.32
CA GLY A 31 -11.81 4.91 10.37
C GLY A 31 -12.58 3.98 9.45
N GLN A 32 -11.92 3.03 8.81
CA GLN A 32 -12.58 2.04 7.96
C GLN A 32 -11.88 0.70 8.03
N VAL A 33 -12.64 -0.36 7.79
CA VAL A 33 -12.14 -1.72 7.62
C VAL A 33 -12.66 -2.27 6.31
N GLY A 34 -11.79 -2.93 5.58
CA GLY A 34 -12.09 -3.49 4.27
C GLY A 34 -11.61 -4.92 4.12
N ILE A 35 -12.32 -5.64 3.29
CA ILE A 35 -11.93 -6.97 2.83
C ILE A 35 -11.96 -6.99 1.31
N GLY A 36 -11.18 -7.87 0.72
CA GLY A 36 -11.14 -7.97 -0.72
C GLY A 36 -10.17 -9.01 -1.23
N TYR A 37 -9.68 -8.76 -2.41
CA TYR A 37 -8.84 -9.68 -3.14
C TYR A 37 -7.58 -8.96 -3.62
N GLU A 38 -6.44 -9.61 -3.48
CA GLU A 38 -5.13 -9.10 -3.85
C GLU A 38 -4.48 -10.02 -4.87
N ASN A 39 -3.91 -9.43 -5.91
CA ASN A 39 -3.05 -10.06 -6.88
C ASN A 39 -1.63 -9.51 -6.73
N SER A 40 -0.67 -10.39 -6.49
CA SER A 40 0.74 -10.05 -6.36
C SER A 40 1.54 -10.69 -7.50
N THR A 41 2.18 -9.86 -8.30
CA THR A 41 3.00 -10.27 -9.44
C THR A 41 4.46 -9.92 -9.18
N PRO A 42 5.32 -10.92 -8.94
CA PRO A 42 6.75 -10.71 -8.83
C PRO A 42 7.37 -10.44 -10.21
N SER A 43 8.41 -9.63 -10.23
CA SER A 43 9.27 -9.44 -11.38
C SER A 43 10.71 -9.66 -10.95
N TYR A 44 11.39 -10.59 -11.59
CA TYR A 44 12.76 -10.95 -11.29
C TYR A 44 13.66 -10.62 -12.47
N SER A 45 14.84 -10.08 -12.21
CA SER A 45 15.95 -10.08 -13.16
C SER A 45 16.98 -11.11 -12.70
N GLY A 46 17.33 -12.03 -13.57
CA GLY A 46 18.48 -12.91 -13.40
C GLY A 46 19.78 -12.11 -13.49
N GLY A 47 20.88 -12.73 -13.11
CA GLY A 47 22.19 -12.09 -13.11
C GLY A 47 23.34 -13.08 -13.15
N THR A 48 24.51 -12.61 -12.77
CA THR A 48 25.72 -13.42 -12.63
C THR A 48 26.11 -13.52 -11.16
N LEU A 49 26.63 -14.66 -10.75
CA LEU A 49 27.31 -14.80 -9.47
C LEU A 49 28.61 -14.00 -9.53
N ASN A 50 28.95 -13.31 -8.44
CA ASN A 50 30.11 -12.41 -8.37
C ASN A 50 31.37 -13.00 -9.01
N ASN A 51 31.92 -12.28 -9.97
CA ASN A 51 33.15 -12.61 -10.69
C ASN A 51 33.22 -14.00 -11.32
N SER A 52 32.08 -14.67 -11.54
CA SER A 52 32.03 -15.97 -12.19
C SER A 52 31.37 -15.86 -13.57
N ALA A 53 31.74 -16.77 -14.46
CA ALA A 53 31.09 -16.94 -15.76
C ALA A 53 29.69 -17.58 -15.67
N TYR A 54 29.21 -17.84 -14.44
CA TYR A 54 27.92 -18.51 -14.22
C TYR A 54 26.79 -17.50 -14.14
N SER A 55 25.85 -17.60 -15.06
CA SER A 55 24.58 -16.89 -15.02
C SER A 55 23.51 -17.71 -14.31
N TYR A 56 22.57 -17.04 -13.67
CA TYR A 56 21.40 -17.66 -13.09
C TYR A 56 20.13 -16.93 -13.56
N SER A 57 19.02 -17.65 -13.55
CA SER A 57 17.70 -17.12 -13.82
C SER A 57 16.80 -17.29 -12.60
N LEU A 58 15.92 -16.31 -12.39
CA LEU A 58 14.90 -16.33 -11.37
C LEU A 58 13.52 -16.34 -12.03
N SER A 59 12.63 -17.15 -11.52
CA SER A 59 11.25 -17.20 -11.97
C SER A 59 10.31 -17.37 -10.78
N GLY A 60 9.12 -16.79 -10.86
CA GLY A 60 8.07 -16.95 -9.86
C GLY A 60 6.72 -16.63 -10.44
N GLY A 61 5.69 -17.25 -9.87
CA GLY A 61 4.32 -17.11 -10.32
C GLY A 61 3.58 -15.96 -9.64
N THR A 62 2.57 -15.43 -10.33
CA THR A 62 1.57 -14.52 -9.75
C THR A 62 0.79 -15.24 -8.66
N THR A 63 0.55 -14.56 -7.55
CA THR A 63 -0.19 -15.08 -6.41
C THR A 63 -1.46 -14.28 -6.18
N ASN A 64 -2.53 -14.97 -5.88
CA ASN A 64 -3.82 -14.39 -5.52
C ASN A 64 -4.16 -14.73 -4.08
N SER A 65 -4.61 -13.76 -3.31
CA SER A 65 -4.98 -13.94 -1.91
C SER A 65 -6.13 -13.05 -1.48
N PHE A 66 -6.76 -13.40 -0.36
CA PHE A 66 -7.63 -12.47 0.32
C PHE A 66 -6.81 -11.31 0.90
N ALA A 67 -7.39 -10.12 0.85
CA ALA A 67 -6.86 -8.91 1.45
C ALA A 67 -7.78 -8.42 2.56
N GLY A 68 -7.19 -7.83 3.58
CA GLY A 68 -7.92 -7.13 4.64
C GLY A 68 -7.15 -5.89 5.04
N THR A 69 -7.86 -4.79 5.27
CA THR A 69 -7.26 -3.50 5.63
C THR A 69 -7.98 -2.86 6.80
N ALA A 70 -7.21 -2.15 7.61
CA ALA A 70 -7.71 -1.19 8.58
C ALA A 70 -7.08 0.17 8.26
N THR A 71 -7.89 1.21 8.12
CA THR A 71 -7.44 2.55 7.72
C THR A 71 -7.96 3.58 8.70
N ILE A 72 -7.12 4.55 9.03
CA ILE A 72 -7.49 5.77 9.73
C ILE A 72 -7.04 6.97 8.93
N GLY A 73 -7.79 8.06 9.00
CA GLY A 73 -7.39 9.27 8.30
C GLY A 73 -8.22 10.49 8.69
N TYR A 74 -7.89 11.60 8.04
CA TYR A 74 -8.55 12.86 8.23
C TYR A 74 -8.71 13.58 6.88
N TYR A 75 -9.89 14.14 6.63
CA TYR A 75 -10.15 15.00 5.47
C TYR A 75 -10.26 16.46 5.90
N PHE A 76 -9.47 17.30 5.25
CA PHE A 76 -9.51 18.75 5.33
C PHE A 76 -10.37 19.30 4.20
N PRO A 77 -11.26 20.26 4.45
CA PRO A 77 -11.93 20.99 3.38
C PRO A 77 -10.92 21.91 2.68
N VAL A 78 -10.92 21.92 1.34
CA VAL A 78 -10.02 22.78 0.55
C VAL A 78 -10.82 23.91 -0.07
N THR A 79 -11.72 23.60 -1.00
CA THR A 79 -12.60 24.58 -1.64
C THR A 79 -13.83 23.89 -2.25
N GLY A 80 -15.00 24.48 -2.05
CA GLY A 80 -16.25 23.89 -2.55
C GLY A 80 -16.40 22.43 -2.11
N ASN A 81 -16.52 21.53 -3.08
CA ASN A 81 -16.65 20.10 -2.86
C ASN A 81 -15.31 19.33 -2.79
N PHE A 82 -14.17 20.03 -2.91
CA PHE A 82 -12.86 19.40 -2.86
C PHE A 82 -12.36 19.27 -1.43
N LEU A 83 -11.82 18.08 -1.13
CA LEU A 83 -11.22 17.71 0.14
C LEU A 83 -9.80 17.19 -0.11
N LEU A 84 -8.94 17.36 0.88
CA LEU A 84 -7.61 16.73 0.89
C LEU A 84 -7.51 15.86 2.13
N GLY A 85 -7.30 14.57 1.94
CA GLY A 85 -7.11 13.61 3.01
C GLY A 85 -5.65 13.28 3.26
N ILE A 86 -5.37 12.90 4.50
CA ILE A 86 -4.17 12.18 4.90
C ILE A 86 -4.60 10.93 5.67
N GLY A 87 -3.84 9.86 5.55
CA GLY A 87 -4.20 8.64 6.27
C GLY A 87 -3.09 7.61 6.33
N ALA A 88 -3.35 6.63 7.20
CA ALA A 88 -2.52 5.44 7.35
C ALA A 88 -3.40 4.20 7.22
N GLU A 89 -2.89 3.22 6.50
CA GLU A 89 -3.54 1.93 6.27
C GLU A 89 -2.61 0.81 6.70
N TYR A 90 -3.16 -0.18 7.35
CA TYR A 90 -2.50 -1.40 7.76
C TYR A 90 -3.21 -2.61 7.16
N SER A 91 -2.44 -3.52 6.57
CA SER A 91 -2.93 -4.79 6.01
C SER A 91 -2.31 -5.94 6.77
N PRO A 92 -3.05 -6.53 7.74
CA PRO A 92 -2.55 -7.61 8.60
C PRO A 92 -2.51 -8.98 7.92
N LEU A 93 -3.25 -9.17 6.82
CA LEU A 93 -3.38 -10.47 6.21
C LEU A 93 -2.15 -10.82 5.39
N SER A 94 -1.53 -11.92 5.76
CA SER A 94 -0.45 -12.50 4.99
C SER A 94 -0.98 -13.10 3.69
N GLY A 95 -0.26 -12.85 2.59
CA GLY A 95 -0.56 -13.44 1.29
C GLY A 95 -0.42 -14.97 1.28
N VAL A 96 -0.99 -15.59 0.26
CA VAL A 96 -0.78 -17.01 -0.01
C VAL A 96 0.68 -17.24 -0.40
N LYS A 97 1.25 -18.35 0.04
CA LYS A 97 2.61 -18.76 -0.33
C LYS A 97 2.71 -18.93 -1.84
N SER A 98 3.75 -18.38 -2.42
CA SER A 98 4.17 -18.62 -3.80
C SER A 98 5.56 -19.24 -3.83
N ASN A 99 5.96 -19.72 -4.98
CA ASN A 99 7.28 -20.31 -5.18
C ASN A 99 8.12 -19.43 -6.11
N ALA A 100 9.34 -19.14 -5.69
CA ALA A 100 10.37 -18.55 -6.53
C ALA A 100 11.43 -19.62 -6.81
N THR A 101 11.78 -19.82 -8.08
CA THR A 101 12.75 -20.83 -8.49
C THR A 101 14.01 -20.13 -9.01
N VAL A 102 15.13 -20.51 -8.46
CA VAL A 102 16.48 -20.14 -8.91
C VAL A 102 17.03 -21.28 -9.76
N THR A 103 17.48 -20.98 -10.96
CA THR A 103 18.07 -21.98 -11.86
C THR A 103 19.46 -21.54 -12.30
N LEU A 104 20.44 -22.43 -12.14
CA LEU A 104 21.81 -22.29 -12.65
C LEU A 104 22.02 -23.32 -13.78
N PRO A 105 21.79 -22.96 -15.05
CA PRO A 105 21.82 -23.92 -16.16
C PRO A 105 23.17 -24.59 -16.33
N ALA A 106 24.28 -23.88 -16.12
CA ALA A 106 25.64 -24.41 -16.29
C ALA A 106 25.98 -25.53 -15.29
N LEU A 107 25.32 -25.52 -14.10
CA LEU A 107 25.51 -26.53 -13.06
C LEU A 107 24.38 -27.56 -13.00
N LYS A 108 23.36 -27.43 -13.88
CA LYS A 108 22.13 -28.24 -13.87
C LYS A 108 21.46 -28.21 -12.49
N TYR A 109 21.55 -27.07 -11.80
CA TYR A 109 21.03 -26.89 -10.44
C TYR A 109 19.77 -26.01 -10.49
N SER A 110 18.76 -26.43 -9.75
CA SER A 110 17.51 -25.67 -9.57
C SER A 110 17.04 -25.82 -8.13
N GLU A 111 16.74 -24.70 -7.48
CA GLU A 111 16.20 -24.65 -6.12
C GLU A 111 14.95 -23.79 -6.09
N THR A 112 13.95 -24.24 -5.35
CA THR A 112 12.68 -23.51 -5.19
C THR A 112 12.53 -23.07 -3.76
N GLN A 113 12.35 -21.75 -3.59
CA GLN A 113 12.12 -21.10 -2.29
C GLN A 113 10.66 -20.68 -2.18
N THR A 114 10.10 -20.79 -0.98
CA THR A 114 8.75 -20.27 -0.70
C THR A 114 8.83 -18.78 -0.41
N VAL A 115 7.98 -18.01 -1.08
CA VAL A 115 7.80 -16.57 -0.87
C VAL A 115 6.41 -16.32 -0.30
N LYS A 116 6.31 -15.56 0.78
CA LYS A 116 5.05 -15.19 1.42
C LYS A 116 5.07 -13.69 1.71
N LYS A 117 4.06 -12.96 1.25
CA LYS A 117 3.86 -11.58 1.69
C LYS A 117 3.34 -11.58 3.13
N GLY A 118 3.98 -10.85 4.01
CA GLY A 118 3.53 -10.58 5.37
C GLY A 118 2.57 -9.39 5.43
N ASP A 119 2.60 -8.70 6.55
CA ASP A 119 1.87 -7.47 6.76
C ASP A 119 2.43 -6.31 5.94
N SER A 120 1.61 -5.29 5.74
CA SER A 120 2.04 -4.08 5.04
C SER A 120 1.39 -2.82 5.61
N TYR A 121 2.09 -1.70 5.45
CA TYR A 121 1.65 -0.36 5.85
C TYR A 121 1.67 0.57 4.65
N ASN A 122 0.74 1.51 4.63
CA ASN A 122 0.68 2.56 3.61
C ASN A 122 0.35 3.91 4.26
N LEU A 123 1.21 4.90 4.06
CA LEU A 123 0.94 6.29 4.41
C LEU A 123 0.57 7.03 3.13
N PHE A 124 -0.54 7.76 3.12
CA PHE A 124 -1.06 8.33 1.90
C PHE A 124 -1.65 9.73 2.07
N ILE A 125 -1.66 10.46 0.98
CA ILE A 125 -2.52 11.62 0.76
C ILE A 125 -3.67 11.21 -0.15
N SER A 126 -4.83 11.86 0.03
CA SER A 126 -6.06 11.49 -0.67
C SER A 126 -6.83 12.73 -1.13
N PRO A 127 -6.56 13.24 -2.34
CA PRO A 127 -7.47 14.19 -2.95
C PRO A 127 -8.83 13.55 -3.18
N ALA A 128 -9.89 14.29 -2.85
CA ALA A 128 -11.25 13.79 -2.92
C ALA A 128 -12.24 14.87 -3.39
N TYR A 129 -13.33 14.43 -3.97
CA TYR A 129 -14.43 15.25 -4.44
C TYR A 129 -15.76 14.72 -3.90
N ALA A 130 -16.44 15.54 -3.11
CA ALA A 130 -17.80 15.26 -2.66
C ALA A 130 -18.76 15.47 -3.83
N ILE A 131 -19.24 14.38 -4.41
CA ILE A 131 -20.19 14.41 -5.55
C ILE A 131 -21.49 15.05 -5.11
N ASP A 132 -21.95 14.63 -3.95
CA ASP A 132 -23.09 15.21 -3.23
C ASP A 132 -22.87 15.07 -1.70
N LYS A 133 -23.90 15.32 -0.91
CA LYS A 133 -23.84 15.21 0.56
C LYS A 133 -23.58 13.79 1.10
N ASP A 134 -23.82 12.75 0.28
CA ASP A 134 -23.74 11.35 0.69
C ASP A 134 -22.65 10.56 -0.03
N LYS A 135 -22.01 11.16 -1.07
CA LYS A 135 -21.08 10.45 -1.97
C LYS A 135 -19.75 11.16 -2.11
N LEU A 136 -18.69 10.41 -2.01
CA LEU A 136 -17.32 10.90 -2.16
C LEU A 136 -16.55 10.01 -3.14
N ALA A 137 -15.98 10.61 -4.17
CA ALA A 137 -14.94 9.97 -4.98
C ALA A 137 -13.57 10.44 -4.50
N TYR A 138 -12.58 9.56 -4.45
CA TYR A 138 -11.25 9.91 -4.01
C TYR A 138 -10.16 9.12 -4.75
N ALA A 139 -8.98 9.73 -4.81
CA ALA A 139 -7.76 9.03 -5.18
C ALA A 139 -6.87 8.93 -3.95
N LYS A 140 -5.91 8.00 -3.98
CA LYS A 140 -4.85 7.85 -2.97
C LYS A 140 -3.51 7.84 -3.67
N VAL A 141 -2.53 8.53 -3.11
CA VAL A 141 -1.11 8.44 -3.48
C VAL A 141 -0.34 8.24 -2.20
N GLY A 142 0.45 7.18 -2.11
CA GLY A 142 1.07 6.82 -0.85
C GLY A 142 2.45 6.19 -0.99
N TYR A 143 3.08 6.07 0.17
CA TYR A 143 4.30 5.30 0.39
C TYR A 143 3.96 4.04 1.16
N SER A 144 4.29 2.91 0.59
CA SER A 144 4.01 1.58 1.12
C SER A 144 5.28 0.87 1.57
N ASN A 145 5.12 0.10 2.64
CA ASN A 145 6.13 -0.81 3.17
C ASN A 145 5.47 -2.17 3.39
N ALA A 146 6.10 -3.24 2.95
CA ALA A 146 5.62 -4.60 3.13
C ALA A 146 6.75 -5.55 3.53
N ASN A 147 6.44 -6.47 4.42
CA ASN A 147 7.34 -7.54 4.81
C ASN A 147 7.11 -8.76 3.91
N TYR A 148 8.21 -9.36 3.43
CA TYR A 148 8.20 -10.59 2.66
C TYR A 148 9.10 -11.61 3.34
N GLU A 149 8.59 -12.82 3.54
CA GLU A 149 9.34 -13.98 4.01
C GLU A 149 9.79 -14.79 2.79
N ILE A 150 11.09 -14.93 2.61
CA ILE A 150 11.71 -15.65 1.50
C ILE A 150 12.66 -16.69 2.08
N GLY A 151 12.35 -17.97 1.92
CA GLY A 151 13.18 -19.06 2.43
C GLY A 151 13.35 -19.10 3.95
N GLY A 152 12.51 -18.38 4.71
CA GLY A 152 12.58 -18.24 6.16
C GLY A 152 13.22 -16.94 6.65
N ASP A 153 13.80 -16.13 5.78
CA ASP A 153 14.30 -14.79 6.07
C ASP A 153 13.24 -13.73 5.79
N ASN A 154 13.21 -12.68 6.59
CA ASN A 154 12.28 -11.57 6.43
C ASN A 154 12.97 -10.38 5.79
N ASP A 155 12.47 -9.97 4.64
CA ASP A 155 12.90 -8.78 3.92
C ASP A 155 11.80 -7.75 3.83
N THR A 156 12.18 -6.48 3.98
CA THR A 156 11.26 -5.35 3.92
C THR A 156 11.38 -4.65 2.59
N TYR A 157 10.26 -4.51 1.87
CA TYR A 157 10.16 -3.85 0.58
C TYR A 157 9.41 -2.54 0.71
N ASN A 158 9.99 -1.48 0.14
CA ASN A 158 9.40 -0.16 0.09
C ASN A 158 8.92 0.15 -1.32
N GLY A 159 7.84 0.92 -1.42
CA GLY A 159 7.27 1.27 -2.70
C GLY A 159 6.30 2.44 -2.62
N TYR A 160 5.69 2.74 -3.74
CA TYR A 160 4.61 3.72 -3.85
C TYR A 160 3.29 3.02 -4.19
N SER A 161 2.20 3.63 -3.74
CA SER A 161 0.86 3.16 -4.00
C SER A 161 0.03 4.24 -4.69
N LEU A 162 -0.87 3.77 -5.54
CA LEU A 162 -1.92 4.57 -6.16
C LEU A 162 -3.25 3.86 -5.91
N GLY A 163 -4.30 4.62 -5.62
CA GLY A 163 -5.63 4.06 -5.40
C GLY A 163 -6.71 4.99 -5.91
N LEU A 164 -7.85 4.39 -6.22
CA LEU A 164 -9.10 5.07 -6.53
C LEU A 164 -10.20 4.44 -5.69
N GLY A 165 -11.08 5.26 -5.14
CA GLY A 165 -12.15 4.78 -4.30
C GLY A 165 -13.38 5.64 -4.33
N TYR A 166 -14.43 5.05 -3.80
CA TYR A 166 -15.74 5.66 -3.66
C TYR A 166 -16.30 5.34 -2.28
N ARG A 167 -16.91 6.33 -1.64
CA ARG A 167 -17.63 6.20 -0.37
C ARG A 167 -19.07 6.63 -0.53
N GLN A 168 -19.97 5.91 0.13
CA GLN A 168 -21.38 6.20 0.20
C GLN A 168 -21.84 6.18 1.65
N ILE A 169 -22.40 7.27 2.15
CA ILE A 169 -23.07 7.28 3.46
C ILE A 169 -24.26 6.31 3.42
N ILE A 170 -24.33 5.44 4.39
CA ILE A 170 -25.42 4.46 4.55
C ILE A 170 -26.42 5.00 5.56
N GLN A 171 -25.93 5.37 6.75
CA GLN A 171 -26.76 5.89 7.82
C GLN A 171 -25.91 6.69 8.83
N GLY A 172 -26.28 7.93 9.09
CA GLY A 172 -25.59 8.79 10.04
C GLY A 172 -24.12 8.98 9.68
N SER A 173 -23.22 8.52 10.53
CA SER A 173 -21.77 8.57 10.31
C SER A 173 -21.19 7.31 9.65
N TRP A 174 -22.01 6.29 9.42
CA TRP A 174 -21.57 5.05 8.77
C TRP A 174 -21.58 5.17 7.24
N TYR A 175 -20.53 4.71 6.61
CA TYR A 175 -20.43 4.64 5.16
C TYR A 175 -19.92 3.29 4.68
N GLY A 176 -20.34 2.90 3.47
CA GLY A 176 -19.72 1.85 2.69
C GLY A 176 -18.66 2.42 1.75
N PHE A 177 -17.67 1.63 1.39
CA PHE A 177 -16.69 2.03 0.40
C PHE A 177 -16.32 0.87 -0.54
N ALA A 178 -15.85 1.25 -1.72
CA ALA A 178 -15.16 0.39 -2.67
C ALA A 178 -13.88 1.08 -3.12
N GLU A 179 -12.78 0.32 -3.23
CA GLU A 179 -11.46 0.85 -3.53
C GLU A 179 -10.66 -0.14 -4.37
N VAL A 180 -9.89 0.37 -5.33
CA VAL A 180 -8.90 -0.39 -6.08
C VAL A 180 -7.55 0.29 -5.87
N ASN A 181 -6.54 -0.48 -5.50
CA ASN A 181 -5.19 0.01 -5.28
C ASN A 181 -4.19 -0.75 -6.13
N TYR A 182 -3.15 -0.04 -6.53
CA TYR A 182 -1.95 -0.55 -7.15
C TYR A 182 -0.75 -0.11 -6.33
N THR A 183 0.11 -1.06 -5.96
CA THR A 183 1.36 -0.80 -5.25
C THR A 183 2.52 -1.39 -6.02
N SER A 184 3.56 -0.60 -6.24
CA SER A 184 4.82 -1.03 -6.84
C SER A 184 5.93 -0.93 -5.82
N TYR A 185 6.40 -2.08 -5.37
CA TYR A 185 7.58 -2.18 -4.49
C TYR A 185 8.85 -2.17 -5.33
N GLY A 186 9.83 -1.36 -4.92
CA GLY A 186 11.08 -1.14 -5.63
C GLY A 186 11.97 -2.39 -5.67
N ASN A 187 12.97 -2.32 -6.52
CA ASN A 187 13.94 -3.40 -6.69
C ASN A 187 14.80 -3.57 -5.44
N GLN A 188 14.92 -4.80 -4.97
CA GLN A 188 15.89 -5.22 -3.95
C GLN A 188 16.90 -6.20 -4.58
N ASN A 189 18.15 -6.13 -4.15
CA ASN A 189 19.17 -7.09 -4.56
C ASN A 189 18.85 -8.45 -3.94
N VAL A 190 18.84 -9.49 -4.77
CA VAL A 190 18.44 -10.85 -4.37
C VAL A 190 19.49 -11.52 -3.49
N ALA A 191 20.76 -11.13 -3.60
CA ALA A 191 21.83 -11.61 -2.75
C ALA A 191 23.03 -10.66 -2.75
N THR A 192 23.81 -10.68 -1.65
CA THR A 192 25.00 -9.85 -1.47
C THR A 192 26.10 -10.19 -2.49
N ASN A 193 26.12 -11.42 -3.01
CA ASN A 193 27.15 -11.96 -3.90
C ASN A 193 26.62 -12.29 -5.30
N ALA A 194 25.54 -11.67 -5.74
CA ALA A 194 24.96 -11.88 -7.06
C ALA A 194 24.33 -10.60 -7.62
N SER A 195 24.44 -10.37 -8.91
CA SER A 195 23.76 -9.27 -9.59
C SER A 195 22.37 -9.73 -10.02
N GLY A 196 21.36 -9.44 -9.24
CA GLY A 196 19.98 -9.75 -9.60
C GLY A 196 19.03 -8.94 -8.72
N THR A 197 17.85 -8.63 -9.24
CA THR A 197 16.87 -7.83 -8.51
C THR A 197 15.51 -8.51 -8.49
N ALA A 198 14.79 -8.34 -7.40
CA ALA A 198 13.38 -8.70 -7.28
C ALA A 198 12.56 -7.45 -7.02
N SER A 199 11.40 -7.37 -7.62
CA SER A 199 10.39 -6.34 -7.37
C SER A 199 8.99 -6.97 -7.38
N PHE A 200 8.04 -6.32 -6.72
CA PHE A 200 6.68 -6.83 -6.60
C PHE A 200 5.68 -5.75 -7.00
N LYS A 201 4.70 -6.14 -7.80
CA LYS A 201 3.53 -5.32 -8.13
C LYS A 201 2.31 -5.95 -7.50
N VAL A 202 1.59 -5.18 -6.74
CA VAL A 202 0.41 -5.64 -6.00
C VAL A 202 -0.78 -4.82 -6.45
N THR A 203 -1.84 -5.49 -6.88
CA THR A 203 -3.14 -4.87 -7.17
C THR A 203 -4.17 -5.49 -6.25
N ASN A 204 -4.96 -4.67 -5.58
CA ASN A 204 -6.07 -5.16 -4.78
C ASN A 204 -7.37 -4.41 -5.08
N ALA A 205 -8.49 -5.10 -4.86
CA ALA A 205 -9.82 -4.54 -4.87
C ALA A 205 -10.47 -4.83 -3.52
N LEU A 206 -10.97 -3.79 -2.87
CA LEU A 206 -11.49 -3.82 -1.50
C LEU A 206 -12.91 -3.27 -1.48
N VAL A 207 -13.73 -3.85 -0.62
CA VAL A 207 -15.01 -3.30 -0.19
C VAL A 207 -15.08 -3.33 1.32
N GLY A 208 -15.80 -2.41 1.93
CA GLY A 208 -15.86 -2.38 3.37
C GLY A 208 -16.79 -1.32 3.92
N VAL A 209 -16.66 -1.12 5.22
CA VAL A 209 -17.42 -0.14 5.96
C VAL A 209 -16.49 0.77 6.75
N GLY A 210 -16.94 1.98 7.00
CA GLY A 210 -16.21 2.93 7.79
C GLY A 210 -17.15 3.82 8.59
N TYR A 211 -16.54 4.52 9.52
CA TYR A 211 -17.20 5.46 10.41
C TYR A 211 -16.48 6.81 10.35
N LYS A 212 -17.26 7.86 10.26
CA LYS A 212 -16.81 9.24 10.37
C LYS A 212 -17.09 9.74 11.77
N PHE A 213 -16.08 10.28 12.41
CA PHE A 213 -16.18 10.85 13.77
C PHE A 213 -16.61 12.31 13.72
#